data_55da62f2f0baaf21da0372a52de21311
#
_entry.id   55da62f2f0baaf21da0372a52de21311
#
_cell.length_a   1.000
_cell.length_b   1.000
_cell.length_c   1.000
_cell.angle_alpha   90.00
_cell.angle_beta   90.00
_cell.angle_gamma   90.00
#
_symmetry.space_group_name_H-M   'P 1'
#
loop_
_entity.id
_entity.type
_entity.pdbx_description
1 polymer ?
#
loop_
_entity_poly.entity_id
_entity_poly.type
_entity_poly.pdbx_seq_one_letter_code
_entity_poly.pdbx_strand_id
1 'polypeptide(L)'
;AVFDAESAPAHRRLFFQTLAGITAFYIVIALGVALFAKYGLDLFFPHLYHAVSLPLLLLTPYIIFSGVSGYCGHLLDYRGLAWVRSLNFAATIILNVLLNLWLIPKWGAAGAAVSSLAFAPYCLLNLWQAGRAFAISKSGPVNS
;
A
#
# COMPACT_ATOMS: atom_id res chain seq x y z
N ALA A 1 -18.48 24.65 11.79
CA ALA A 1 -18.78 24.20 10.43
C ALA A 1 -19.69 22.98 10.53
N VAL A 2 -20.96 23.17 10.19
CA VAL A 2 -21.99 22.13 10.17
C VAL A 2 -21.64 21.20 9.00
N PHE A 3 -21.10 20.03 9.29
CA PHE A 3 -21.00 18.97 8.30
C PHE A 3 -22.40 18.37 8.17
N ASP A 4 -23.10 18.77 7.13
CA ASP A 4 -24.45 18.32 6.84
C ASP A 4 -24.49 16.79 6.69
N ALA A 5 -25.43 16.16 7.39
CA ALA A 5 -25.66 14.72 7.33
C ALA A 5 -25.97 14.22 5.89
N GLU A 6 -26.44 15.11 5.02
CA GLU A 6 -26.68 14.86 3.59
C GLU A 6 -25.38 14.61 2.79
N SER A 7 -24.22 15.09 3.24
CA SER A 7 -22.95 14.95 2.54
C SER A 7 -22.26 13.57 2.76
N ALA A 8 -22.68 12.82 3.78
CA ALA A 8 -22.04 11.55 4.13
C ALA A 8 -22.01 10.48 3.00
N PRO A 9 -23.10 10.26 2.23
CA PRO A 9 -23.06 9.32 1.11
C PRO A 9 -22.18 9.81 -0.05
N ALA A 10 -22.11 11.12 -0.27
CA ALA A 10 -21.26 11.72 -1.30
C ALA A 10 -19.78 11.56 -0.95
N HIS A 11 -19.38 11.78 0.29
CA HIS A 11 -18.01 11.59 0.77
C HIS A 11 -17.55 10.11 0.67
N ARG A 12 -18.45 9.17 1.00
CA ARG A 12 -18.16 7.74 0.85
C ARG A 12 -17.96 7.35 -0.62
N ARG A 13 -18.82 7.85 -1.52
CA ARG A 13 -18.68 7.60 -2.95
C ARG A 13 -17.37 8.17 -3.47
N LEU A 14 -17.04 9.40 -3.09
CA LEU A 14 -15.78 10.05 -3.47
C LEU A 14 -14.57 9.25 -2.98
N PHE A 15 -14.59 8.78 -1.73
CA PHE A 15 -13.54 7.92 -1.19
C PHE A 15 -13.30 6.68 -2.05
N PHE A 16 -14.35 5.92 -2.38
CA PHE A 16 -14.21 4.70 -3.17
C PHE A 16 -13.81 4.99 -4.63
N GLN A 17 -14.30 6.08 -5.21
CA GLN A 17 -13.91 6.50 -6.57
C GLN A 17 -12.43 6.89 -6.62
N THR A 18 -11.95 7.67 -5.66
CA THR A 18 -10.54 8.06 -5.58
C THR A 18 -9.66 6.85 -5.29
N LEU A 19 -10.07 5.98 -4.37
CA LEU A 19 -9.35 4.73 -4.08
C LEU A 19 -9.23 3.84 -5.32
N ALA A 20 -10.33 3.68 -6.06
CA ALA A 20 -10.33 2.91 -7.31
C ALA A 20 -9.41 3.52 -8.37
N GLY A 21 -9.45 4.85 -8.53
CA GLY A 21 -8.56 5.57 -9.45
C GLY A 21 -7.09 5.41 -9.11
N ILE A 22 -6.74 5.57 -7.82
CA ILE A 22 -5.37 5.38 -7.33
C ILE A 22 -4.92 3.93 -7.50
N THR A 23 -5.77 2.97 -7.16
CA THR A 23 -5.46 1.55 -7.34
C THR A 23 -5.22 1.21 -8.81
N ALA A 24 -6.08 1.69 -9.71
CA ALA A 24 -5.92 1.50 -11.15
C ALA A 24 -4.61 2.11 -11.67
N PHE A 25 -4.25 3.31 -11.20
CA PHE A 25 -2.98 3.96 -11.55
C PHE A 25 -1.77 3.12 -11.13
N TYR A 26 -1.75 2.61 -9.88
CA TYR A 26 -0.65 1.77 -9.41
C TYR A 26 -0.62 0.40 -10.09
N ILE A 27 -1.76 -0.15 -10.50
CA ILE A 27 -1.82 -1.37 -11.31
C ILE A 27 -1.16 -1.12 -12.68
N VAL A 28 -1.41 0.01 -13.32
CA VAL A 28 -0.77 0.36 -14.61
C VAL A 28 0.74 0.47 -14.44
N ILE A 29 1.21 1.14 -13.38
CA ILE A 29 2.65 1.21 -13.07
C ILE A 29 3.23 -0.19 -12.83
N ALA A 30 2.57 -1.01 -12.02
CA ALA A 30 3.00 -2.36 -11.71
C ALA A 30 3.09 -3.23 -12.97
N LEU A 31 2.11 -3.15 -13.86
CA LEU A 31 2.14 -3.82 -15.17
C LEU A 31 3.30 -3.33 -16.03
N GLY A 32 3.55 -2.00 -16.07
CA GLY A 32 4.71 -1.44 -16.78
C GLY A 32 6.02 -1.98 -16.25
N VAL A 33 6.19 -2.03 -14.93
CA VAL A 33 7.40 -2.63 -14.29
C VAL A 33 7.52 -4.11 -14.60
N ALA A 34 6.41 -4.88 -14.56
CA ALA A 34 6.42 -6.30 -14.86
C ALA A 34 6.78 -6.57 -16.34
N LEU A 35 6.24 -5.78 -17.27
CA LEU A 35 6.58 -5.87 -18.69
C LEU A 35 8.05 -5.50 -18.93
N PHE A 36 8.55 -4.45 -18.28
CA PHE A 36 9.95 -4.07 -18.35
C PHE A 36 10.86 -5.17 -17.78
N ALA A 37 10.48 -5.76 -16.63
CA ALA A 37 11.23 -6.87 -16.03
C ALA A 37 11.30 -8.08 -16.96
N LYS A 38 10.23 -8.34 -17.72
CA LYS A 38 10.16 -9.50 -18.61
C LYS A 38 10.83 -9.30 -19.97
N TYR A 39 10.68 -8.10 -20.56
CA TYR A 39 11.11 -7.84 -21.94
C TYR A 39 12.18 -6.76 -22.02
N GLY A 40 12.09 -5.72 -21.20
CA GLY A 40 13.02 -4.59 -21.25
C GLY A 40 14.41 -4.95 -20.71
N LEU A 41 14.48 -5.74 -19.65
CA LEU A 41 15.79 -6.17 -19.10
C LEU A 41 16.57 -7.03 -20.08
N ASP A 42 15.91 -7.91 -20.81
CA ASP A 42 16.56 -8.74 -21.81
C ASP A 42 17.11 -7.90 -22.99
N LEU A 43 16.34 -6.89 -23.38
CA LEU A 43 16.71 -5.99 -24.47
C LEU A 43 17.88 -5.04 -24.13
N PHE A 44 17.84 -4.44 -22.93
CA PHE A 44 18.81 -3.41 -22.53
C PHE A 44 19.98 -3.96 -21.69
N PHE A 45 19.76 -5.05 -20.95
CA PHE A 45 20.72 -5.60 -20.00
C PHE A 45 20.72 -7.13 -19.98
N PRO A 46 21.02 -7.82 -21.11
CA PRO A 46 20.88 -9.26 -21.21
C PRO A 46 21.72 -10.04 -20.19
N HIS A 47 22.87 -9.52 -19.78
CA HIS A 47 23.74 -10.15 -18.77
C HIS A 47 23.21 -10.05 -17.33
N LEU A 48 22.26 -9.11 -17.05
CA LEU A 48 21.64 -8.94 -15.74
C LEU A 48 20.25 -9.59 -15.65
N TYR A 49 19.68 -10.00 -16.77
CA TYR A 49 18.30 -10.47 -16.86
C TYR A 49 17.99 -11.58 -15.84
N HIS A 50 18.79 -12.62 -15.80
CA HIS A 50 18.56 -13.76 -14.91
C HIS A 50 18.68 -13.43 -13.42
N ALA A 51 19.49 -12.43 -13.06
CA ALA A 51 19.69 -12.04 -11.67
C ALA A 51 18.61 -11.07 -11.16
N VAL A 52 18.05 -10.23 -12.03
CA VAL A 52 17.22 -9.08 -11.63
C VAL A 52 15.76 -9.27 -11.98
N SER A 53 15.42 -10.04 -13.02
CA SER A 53 14.03 -10.16 -13.49
C SER A 53 13.08 -10.74 -12.43
N LEU A 54 13.47 -11.81 -11.76
CA LEU A 54 12.66 -12.45 -10.72
C LEU A 54 12.43 -11.54 -9.49
N PRO A 55 13.46 -10.94 -8.87
CA PRO A 55 13.26 -9.98 -7.80
C PRO A 55 12.37 -8.82 -8.19
N LEU A 56 12.50 -8.27 -9.40
CA LEU A 56 11.69 -7.15 -9.88
C LEU A 56 10.22 -7.54 -10.07
N LEU A 57 9.96 -8.74 -10.60
CA LEU A 57 8.59 -9.27 -10.70
C LEU A 57 7.96 -9.50 -9.33
N LEU A 58 8.73 -10.01 -8.36
CA LEU A 58 8.25 -10.21 -6.98
C LEU A 58 7.97 -8.89 -6.25
N LEU A 59 8.61 -7.78 -6.64
CA LEU A 59 8.34 -6.43 -6.11
C LEU A 59 7.07 -5.79 -6.70
N THR A 60 6.55 -6.30 -7.81
CA THR A 60 5.38 -5.72 -8.48
C THR A 60 4.15 -5.57 -7.56
N PRO A 61 3.74 -6.56 -6.76
CA PRO A 61 2.63 -6.41 -5.82
C PRO A 61 2.87 -5.35 -4.76
N TYR A 62 4.12 -5.18 -4.31
CA TYR A 62 4.48 -4.16 -3.33
C TYR A 62 4.16 -2.75 -3.83
N ILE A 63 4.34 -2.46 -5.12
CA ILE A 63 4.03 -1.16 -5.73
C ILE A 63 2.55 -0.82 -5.50
N ILE A 64 1.65 -1.78 -5.70
CA ILE A 64 0.21 -1.60 -5.51
C ILE A 64 -0.10 -1.37 -4.02
N PHE A 65 0.41 -2.25 -3.15
CA PHE A 65 0.15 -2.14 -1.70
C PHE A 65 0.68 -0.84 -1.10
N SER A 66 1.87 -0.38 -1.51
CA SER A 66 2.46 0.85 -1.00
C SER A 66 1.66 2.09 -1.45
N GLY A 67 1.19 2.10 -2.70
CA GLY A 67 0.38 3.20 -3.23
C GLY A 67 -0.98 3.33 -2.55
N VAL A 68 -1.71 2.22 -2.43
CA VAL A 68 -3.01 2.17 -1.74
C VAL A 68 -2.85 2.53 -0.27
N SER A 69 -1.82 1.98 0.39
CA SER A 69 -1.53 2.26 1.80
C SER A 69 -1.17 3.73 2.04
N GLY A 70 -0.42 4.36 1.13
CA GLY A 70 -0.09 5.78 1.20
C GLY A 70 -1.35 6.64 1.20
N TYR A 71 -2.28 6.39 0.29
CA TYR A 71 -3.56 7.11 0.24
C TYR A 71 -4.37 6.94 1.53
N CYS A 72 -4.55 5.71 1.98
CA CYS A 72 -5.26 5.43 3.24
C CYS A 72 -4.56 6.07 4.45
N GLY A 73 -3.23 6.09 4.45
CA GLY A 73 -2.43 6.74 5.49
C GLY A 73 -2.68 8.24 5.58
N HIS A 74 -2.70 8.95 4.45
CA HIS A 74 -3.04 10.38 4.44
C HIS A 74 -4.45 10.66 4.96
N LEU A 75 -5.41 9.79 4.66
CA LEU A 75 -6.77 9.93 5.19
C LEU A 75 -6.82 9.76 6.72
N LEU A 76 -6.03 8.85 7.27
CA LEU A 76 -5.89 8.68 8.73
C LEU A 76 -5.26 9.93 9.37
N ASP A 77 -4.27 10.53 8.72
CA ASP A 77 -3.65 11.78 9.18
C ASP A 77 -4.67 12.92 9.26
N TYR A 78 -5.49 13.11 8.23
CA TYR A 78 -6.56 14.12 8.23
C TYR A 78 -7.63 13.89 9.33
N ARG A 79 -7.77 12.66 9.81
CA ARG A 79 -8.67 12.31 10.91
C ARG A 79 -8.02 12.38 12.30
N GLY A 80 -6.79 12.86 12.40
CA GLY A 80 -6.04 12.93 13.67
C GLY A 80 -5.54 11.57 14.17
N LEU A 81 -5.56 10.54 13.32
CA LEU A 81 -5.11 9.18 13.63
C LEU A 81 -3.68 8.90 13.14
N ALA A 82 -2.87 9.94 12.98
CA ALA A 82 -1.49 9.84 12.51
C ALA A 82 -0.63 8.91 13.39
N TRP A 83 -0.87 8.90 14.71
CA TRP A 83 -0.15 8.01 15.63
C TRP A 83 -0.44 6.53 15.37
N VAL A 84 -1.69 6.18 15.00
CA VAL A 84 -2.08 4.80 14.65
C VAL A 84 -1.35 4.36 13.39
N ARG A 85 -1.32 5.22 12.37
CA ARG A 85 -0.55 4.99 11.15
C ARG A 85 0.94 4.77 11.43
N SER A 86 1.53 5.63 12.27
CA SER A 86 2.94 5.55 12.63
C SER A 86 3.27 4.24 13.36
N LEU A 87 2.39 3.79 14.26
CA LEU A 87 2.55 2.53 14.98
C LEU A 87 2.47 1.33 14.02
N ASN A 88 1.47 1.31 13.14
CA ASN A 88 1.33 0.26 12.11
C ASN A 88 2.56 0.21 11.21
N PHE A 89 3.08 1.38 10.82
CA PHE A 89 4.26 1.48 9.97
C PHE A 89 5.52 0.98 10.68
N ALA A 90 5.73 1.35 11.95
CA ALA A 90 6.84 0.87 12.76
C ALA A 90 6.80 -0.67 12.90
N ALA A 91 5.63 -1.24 13.21
CA ALA A 91 5.46 -2.69 13.28
C ALA A 91 5.78 -3.39 11.95
N THR A 92 5.37 -2.78 10.83
CA THR A 92 5.66 -3.30 9.49
C THR A 92 7.16 -3.25 9.16
N ILE A 93 7.85 -2.18 9.55
CA ILE A 93 9.32 -2.08 9.37
C ILE A 93 10.01 -3.19 10.16
N ILE A 94 9.64 -3.37 11.42
CA ILE A 94 10.22 -4.43 12.27
C ILE A 94 10.01 -5.80 11.62
N LEU A 95 8.78 -6.10 11.18
CA LEU A 95 8.48 -7.35 10.48
C LEU A 95 9.30 -7.50 9.20
N ASN A 96 9.41 -6.45 8.39
CA ASN A 96 10.20 -6.46 7.16
C ASN A 96 11.68 -6.72 7.43
N VAL A 97 12.26 -6.08 8.47
CA VAL A 97 13.66 -6.32 8.87
C VAL A 97 13.86 -7.76 9.31
N LEU A 98 12.98 -8.31 10.15
CA LEU A 98 13.07 -9.70 10.60
C LEU A 98 12.97 -10.68 9.42
N LEU A 99 12.06 -10.44 8.49
CA LEU A 99 11.93 -11.25 7.27
C LEU A 99 13.17 -11.13 6.38
N ASN A 100 13.75 -9.94 6.24
CA ASN A 100 14.99 -9.73 5.48
C ASN A 100 16.16 -10.51 6.09
N LEU A 101 16.33 -10.45 7.40
CA LEU A 101 17.39 -11.20 8.10
C LEU A 101 17.26 -12.72 7.92
N TRP A 102 16.04 -13.20 7.73
CA TRP A 102 15.78 -14.63 7.52
C TRP A 102 15.79 -15.06 6.05
N LEU A 103 15.26 -14.24 5.14
CA LEU A 103 15.04 -14.58 3.74
C LEU A 103 16.25 -14.24 2.84
N ILE A 104 16.95 -13.12 3.11
CA ILE A 104 18.09 -12.70 2.29
C ILE A 104 19.22 -13.75 2.32
N PRO A 105 19.62 -14.35 3.45
CA PRO A 105 20.65 -15.38 3.47
C PRO A 105 20.28 -16.62 2.66
N LYS A 106 18.97 -16.88 2.47
CA LYS A 106 18.48 -18.08 1.75
C LYS A 106 18.26 -17.82 0.27
N TRP A 107 17.70 -16.66 -0.08
CA TRP A 107 17.21 -16.36 -1.43
C TRP A 107 17.81 -15.08 -2.04
N GLY A 108 18.77 -14.44 -1.38
CA GLY A 108 19.40 -13.23 -1.88
C GLY A 108 18.41 -12.11 -2.18
N ALA A 109 18.51 -11.50 -3.36
CA ALA A 109 17.65 -10.41 -3.80
C ALA A 109 16.16 -10.80 -3.91
N ALA A 110 15.86 -12.05 -4.25
CA ALA A 110 14.48 -12.55 -4.26
C ALA A 110 13.91 -12.60 -2.83
N GLY A 111 14.72 -12.93 -1.83
CA GLY A 111 14.34 -12.88 -0.42
C GLY A 111 13.97 -11.47 0.05
N ALA A 112 14.73 -10.45 -0.36
CA ALA A 112 14.42 -9.06 -0.08
C ALA A 112 13.12 -8.62 -0.76
N ALA A 113 12.87 -9.05 -1.99
CA ALA A 113 11.62 -8.76 -2.70
C ALA A 113 10.40 -9.41 -2.03
N VAL A 114 10.52 -10.66 -1.58
CA VAL A 114 9.45 -11.35 -0.84
C VAL A 114 9.18 -10.70 0.51
N SER A 115 10.22 -10.26 1.24
CA SER A 115 10.04 -9.58 2.53
C SER A 115 9.27 -8.26 2.39
N SER A 116 9.34 -7.60 1.23
CA SER A 116 8.57 -6.39 0.95
C SER A 116 7.06 -6.64 0.93
N LEU A 117 6.61 -7.90 0.77
CA LEU A 117 5.19 -8.28 0.90
C LEU A 117 4.68 -8.14 2.35
N ALA A 118 5.56 -7.92 3.34
CA ALA A 118 5.15 -7.52 4.70
C ALA A 118 4.33 -6.22 4.72
N PHE A 119 4.39 -5.42 3.66
CA PHE A 119 3.53 -4.25 3.48
C PHE A 119 2.07 -4.60 3.14
N ALA A 120 1.75 -5.82 2.73
CA ALA A 120 0.37 -6.23 2.47
C ALA A 120 -0.53 -6.14 3.71
N PRO A 121 -0.19 -6.72 4.87
CA PRO A 121 -0.98 -6.55 6.10
C PRO A 121 -1.07 -5.08 6.54
N TYR A 122 -0.01 -4.27 6.36
CA TYR A 122 -0.05 -2.84 6.62
C TYR A 122 -1.09 -2.12 5.74
N CYS A 123 -1.12 -2.44 4.45
CA CYS A 123 -2.11 -1.91 3.52
C CYS A 123 -3.54 -2.28 3.95
N LEU A 124 -3.78 -3.54 4.31
CA LEU A 124 -5.09 -4.03 4.75
C LEU A 124 -5.53 -3.37 6.05
N LEU A 125 -4.63 -3.19 7.02
CA LEU A 125 -4.91 -2.49 8.27
C LEU A 125 -5.28 -1.03 8.03
N ASN A 126 -4.50 -0.31 7.23
CA ASN A 126 -4.79 1.09 6.90
C ASN A 126 -6.11 1.23 6.14
N LEU A 127 -6.40 0.34 5.20
CA LEU A 127 -7.65 0.32 4.44
C LEU A 127 -8.85 0.07 5.37
N TRP A 128 -8.74 -0.89 6.27
CA TRP A 128 -9.78 -1.21 7.24
C TRP A 128 -10.02 -0.06 8.23
N GLN A 129 -8.95 0.54 8.75
CA GLN A 129 -9.04 1.67 9.68
C GLN A 129 -9.60 2.92 9.00
N ALA A 130 -9.16 3.24 7.77
CA ALA A 130 -9.72 4.31 6.97
C ALA A 130 -11.21 4.08 6.69
N GLY A 131 -11.60 2.87 6.27
CA GLY A 131 -12.99 2.51 6.04
C GLY A 131 -13.86 2.67 7.30
N ARG A 132 -13.36 2.25 8.47
CA ARG A 132 -14.04 2.46 9.76
C ARG A 132 -14.17 3.93 10.12
N ALA A 133 -13.13 4.72 9.96
CA ALA A 133 -13.16 6.16 10.25
C ALA A 133 -14.24 6.90 9.44
N PHE A 134 -14.53 6.43 8.21
CA PHE A 134 -15.65 6.95 7.40
C PHE A 134 -17.01 6.37 7.77
N ALA A 135 -17.08 5.17 8.34
CA ALA A 135 -18.32 4.55 8.79
C ALA A 135 -18.82 5.13 10.11
N ILE A 136 -17.93 5.45 11.05
CA ILE A 136 -18.24 5.95 12.40
C ILE A 136 -18.73 7.42 12.37
N SER A 137 -18.43 8.16 11.31
CA SER A 137 -18.98 9.53 11.12
C SER A 137 -20.53 9.59 11.07
N LYS A 138 -21.21 8.43 11.17
CA LYS A 138 -22.67 8.31 11.24
C LYS A 138 -23.26 8.36 12.66
N SER A 139 -22.46 8.23 13.70
CA SER A 139 -22.98 8.19 15.08
C SER A 139 -22.82 9.54 15.76
N GLY A 140 -23.85 10.35 15.62
CA GLY A 140 -24.33 11.36 16.53
C GLY A 140 -23.43 12.51 16.99
N PRO A 141 -24.05 13.65 17.38
CA PRO A 141 -23.34 14.75 17.98
C PRO A 141 -22.75 14.30 19.33
N VAL A 142 -21.46 14.54 19.51
CA VAL A 142 -20.86 14.56 20.85
C VAL A 142 -21.54 15.71 21.58
N ASN A 143 -22.50 15.37 22.43
CA ASN A 143 -23.08 16.32 23.38
C ASN A 143 -21.94 16.81 24.28
N SER A 144 -21.55 18.05 24.06
CA SER A 144 -20.76 18.86 24.99
C SER A 144 -21.56 19.16 26.22
#